data_9d1ff869310166ad141013c0caf306a4
#
_entry.id   9d1ff869310166ad141013c0caf306a4
#
_cell.length_a   1.000
_cell.length_b   1.000
_cell.length_c   1.000
_cell.angle_alpha   90.00
_cell.angle_beta   90.00
_cell.angle_gamma   90.00
#
_symmetry.space_group_name_H-M   'P 1'
#
loop_
_entity.id
_entity.type
_entity.pdbx_description
1 polymer ?
#
loop_
_entity_poly.entity_id
_entity_poly.type
_entity_poly.pdbx_seq_one_letter_code
_entity_poly.pdbx_strand_id
1 'polypeptide(L)'
;VPDVTTVVGAGSRGARASARDRLLAAANDLFYAEGVQTVGIDRIIEHAGVAKASLYNVFGSKENLVRAYLAARHAETLAGLRRAIDRHTDTRRRLLAVFDAQAELFADPGFRGCAFITACAEAPEGGVIARAADDFRAEVRGLLTELARQAGVSDPALLGRQLQLLYDGGGVGAQMDRDPRAAAAGKAAAEVLLDAAIG
;
A
#
# COMPACT_ATOMS: atom_id res chain seq x y z
N VAL A 1 -54.41 -5.78 34.35
CA VAL A 1 -53.60 -5.55 33.13
C VAL A 1 -52.44 -4.68 33.56
N PRO A 2 -51.18 -5.18 33.63
CA PRO A 2 -50.04 -4.33 33.88
C PRO A 2 -49.40 -3.89 32.55
N ASP A 3 -49.01 -2.65 32.57
CA ASP A 3 -48.37 -1.81 31.60
C ASP A 3 -46.98 -2.36 31.19
N VAL A 4 -46.74 -2.49 29.87
CA VAL A 4 -45.45 -2.92 29.33
C VAL A 4 -44.65 -1.67 28.93
N THR A 5 -43.80 -1.22 29.83
CA THR A 5 -42.85 -0.13 29.55
C THR A 5 -41.78 -0.63 28.56
N THR A 6 -41.87 -0.15 27.34
CA THR A 6 -40.87 -0.37 26.28
C THR A 6 -39.56 0.33 26.64
N VAL A 7 -38.54 -0.43 26.98
CA VAL A 7 -37.17 0.07 27.11
C VAL A 7 -36.59 0.28 25.72
N VAL A 8 -36.54 1.54 25.30
CA VAL A 8 -35.84 1.95 24.08
C VAL A 8 -34.34 1.77 24.30
N GLY A 9 -33.76 0.80 23.60
CA GLY A 9 -32.34 0.50 23.61
C GLY A 9 -31.51 1.72 23.17
N ALA A 10 -30.56 2.12 24.01
CA ALA A 10 -29.61 3.17 23.74
C ALA A 10 -28.77 2.81 22.49
N GLY A 11 -28.94 3.60 21.44
CA GLY A 11 -28.15 3.50 20.21
C GLY A 11 -26.65 3.59 20.53
N SER A 12 -25.87 2.68 19.99
CA SER A 12 -24.39 2.68 20.04
C SER A 12 -23.91 4.01 19.45
N ARG A 13 -23.43 4.91 20.29
CA ARG A 13 -22.69 6.10 19.87
C ARG A 13 -21.43 5.59 19.17
N GLY A 14 -21.31 5.78 17.84
CA GLY A 14 -20.14 5.45 17.07
C GLY A 14 -18.90 5.97 17.79
N ALA A 15 -17.95 5.09 18.09
CA ALA A 15 -16.73 5.44 18.79
C ALA A 15 -16.00 6.53 17.98
N ARG A 16 -15.79 7.71 18.57
CA ARG A 16 -15.07 8.82 17.96
C ARG A 16 -13.65 8.35 17.68
N ALA A 17 -13.18 8.47 16.42
CA ALA A 17 -11.84 8.05 16.02
C ALA A 17 -10.79 8.59 17.00
N SER A 18 -9.84 7.74 17.40
CA SER A 18 -8.81 8.12 18.35
C SER A 18 -7.92 9.24 17.77
N ALA A 19 -7.19 9.96 18.64
CA ALA A 19 -6.22 10.95 18.18
C ALA A 19 -5.16 10.31 17.26
N ARG A 20 -4.79 9.06 17.54
CA ARG A 20 -3.86 8.29 16.71
C ARG A 20 -4.42 8.06 15.31
N ASP A 21 -5.66 7.62 15.19
CA ASP A 21 -6.28 7.32 13.90
C ASP A 21 -6.47 8.59 13.08
N ARG A 22 -6.89 9.70 13.71
CA ARG A 22 -7.03 10.99 13.04
C ARG A 22 -5.69 11.53 12.54
N LEU A 23 -4.63 11.43 13.34
CA LEU A 23 -3.28 11.84 12.93
C LEU A 23 -2.74 10.98 11.80
N LEU A 24 -2.97 9.67 11.85
CA LEU A 24 -2.52 8.75 10.79
C LEU A 24 -3.29 8.98 9.49
N ALA A 25 -4.59 9.22 9.55
CA ALA A 25 -5.41 9.57 8.39
C ALA A 25 -4.92 10.89 7.76
N ALA A 26 -4.77 11.94 8.57
CA ALA A 26 -4.24 13.23 8.12
C ALA A 26 -2.85 13.12 7.49
N ALA A 27 -1.95 12.33 8.10
CA ALA A 27 -0.64 12.06 7.56
C ALA A 27 -0.71 11.31 6.23
N ASN A 28 -1.60 10.30 6.11
CA ASN A 28 -1.83 9.58 4.87
C ASN A 28 -2.25 10.51 3.74
N ASP A 29 -3.25 11.37 3.99
CA ASP A 29 -3.77 12.27 2.97
C ASP A 29 -2.71 13.28 2.52
N LEU A 30 -2.05 13.91 3.47
CA LEU A 30 -1.08 14.97 3.18
C LEU A 30 0.25 14.43 2.63
N PHE A 31 0.83 13.40 3.23
CA PHE A 31 2.11 12.84 2.77
C PHE A 31 1.99 12.21 1.39
N TYR A 32 0.86 11.55 1.10
CA TYR A 32 0.65 10.93 -0.21
C TYR A 32 0.43 11.96 -1.31
N ALA A 33 -0.24 13.09 -1.00
CA ALA A 33 -0.52 14.13 -1.96
C ALA A 33 0.68 15.05 -2.22
N GLU A 34 1.50 15.33 -1.21
CA GLU A 34 2.44 16.47 -1.24
C GLU A 34 3.88 16.10 -0.84
N GLY A 35 4.11 14.85 -0.41
CA GLY A 35 5.42 14.37 0.03
C GLY A 35 5.69 14.53 1.54
N VAL A 36 6.55 13.66 2.05
CA VAL A 36 6.84 13.58 3.49
C VAL A 36 7.70 14.74 4.01
N GLN A 37 8.54 15.33 3.16
CA GLN A 37 9.42 16.44 3.55
C GLN A 37 8.66 17.77 3.52
N THR A 38 7.82 17.98 2.51
CA THR A 38 7.07 19.22 2.29
C THR A 38 6.05 19.49 3.41
N VAL A 39 5.41 18.44 3.93
CA VAL A 39 4.33 18.57 4.92
C VAL A 39 4.89 18.76 6.34
N GLY A 40 4.63 19.91 6.96
CA GLY A 40 5.00 20.22 8.33
C GLY A 40 4.05 19.63 9.37
N ILE A 41 4.55 19.48 10.63
CA ILE A 41 3.77 18.96 11.76
C ILE A 41 2.53 19.81 12.04
N ASP A 42 2.64 21.13 11.96
CA ASP A 42 1.54 22.04 12.29
C ASP A 42 0.35 21.85 11.33
N ARG A 43 0.63 21.59 10.07
CA ARG A 43 -0.39 21.29 9.07
C ARG A 43 -1.09 19.95 9.32
N ILE A 44 -0.33 18.93 9.76
CA ILE A 44 -0.88 17.61 10.09
C ILE A 44 -1.85 17.70 11.28
N ILE A 45 -1.46 18.40 12.35
CA ILE A 45 -2.29 18.54 13.54
C ILE A 45 -3.56 19.36 13.26
N GLU A 46 -3.46 20.39 12.42
CA GLU A 46 -4.59 21.18 11.94
C GLU A 46 -5.59 20.30 11.17
N HIS A 47 -5.09 19.56 10.17
CA HIS A 47 -5.91 18.64 9.35
C HIS A 47 -6.55 17.53 10.20
N ALA A 48 -5.83 16.99 11.19
CA ALA A 48 -6.33 15.99 12.11
C ALA A 48 -7.31 16.53 13.17
N GLY A 49 -7.38 17.85 13.37
CA GLY A 49 -8.19 18.48 14.41
C GLY A 49 -7.77 18.06 15.82
N VAL A 50 -6.45 18.00 16.09
CA VAL A 50 -5.90 17.62 17.40
C VAL A 50 -4.91 18.66 17.93
N ALA A 51 -4.66 18.66 19.26
CA ALA A 51 -3.64 19.51 19.84
C ALA A 51 -2.22 19.00 19.49
N LYS A 52 -1.23 19.88 19.37
CA LYS A 52 0.16 19.57 19.09
C LYS A 52 0.75 18.51 20.03
N ALA A 53 0.43 18.62 21.33
CA ALA A 53 0.83 17.64 22.33
C ALA A 53 0.36 16.21 22.02
N SER A 54 -0.79 16.05 21.36
CA SER A 54 -1.33 14.74 21.01
C SER A 54 -0.42 14.01 20.02
N LEU A 55 0.18 14.72 19.04
CA LEU A 55 1.11 14.11 18.08
C LEU A 55 2.35 13.58 18.79
N TYR A 56 2.97 14.40 19.65
CA TYR A 56 4.16 14.00 20.38
C TYR A 56 3.90 12.90 21.40
N ASN A 57 2.75 12.93 22.07
CA ASN A 57 2.35 11.85 23.00
C ASN A 57 2.12 10.51 22.28
N VAL A 58 1.59 10.54 21.06
CA VAL A 58 1.21 9.32 20.31
C VAL A 58 2.38 8.77 19.49
N PHE A 59 3.11 9.63 18.77
CA PHE A 59 4.16 9.23 17.83
C PHE A 59 5.58 9.62 18.27
N GLY A 60 5.72 10.57 19.19
CA GLY A 60 7.01 11.07 19.65
C GLY A 60 7.70 12.01 18.67
N SER A 61 7.61 11.75 17.35
CA SER A 61 8.26 12.54 16.31
C SER A 61 7.54 12.46 14.97
N LYS A 62 7.87 13.39 14.04
CA LYS A 62 7.43 13.33 12.63
C LYS A 62 7.94 12.06 11.97
N GLU A 63 9.17 11.66 12.22
CA GLU A 63 9.79 10.47 11.65
C GLU A 63 9.02 9.20 12.02
N ASN A 64 8.61 9.07 13.27
CA ASN A 64 7.76 7.94 13.71
C ASN A 64 6.38 7.97 13.07
N LEU A 65 5.80 9.14 12.83
CA LEU A 65 4.54 9.28 12.11
C LEU A 65 4.71 8.88 10.63
N VAL A 66 5.81 9.26 9.97
CA VAL A 66 6.15 8.83 8.60
C VAL A 66 6.30 7.32 8.55
N ARG A 67 6.99 6.72 9.53
CA ARG A 67 7.09 5.25 9.64
C ARG A 67 5.73 4.58 9.76
N ALA A 68 4.84 5.12 10.59
CA ALA A 68 3.49 4.59 10.74
C ALA A 68 2.65 4.73 9.46
N TYR A 69 2.79 5.84 8.75
CA TYR A 69 2.19 6.07 7.44
C TYR A 69 2.65 5.01 6.42
N LEU A 70 3.96 4.82 6.26
CA LEU A 70 4.50 3.83 5.33
C LEU A 70 4.10 2.40 5.72
N ALA A 71 4.06 2.07 7.01
CA ALA A 71 3.57 0.77 7.49
C ALA A 71 2.09 0.54 7.15
N ALA A 72 1.24 1.57 7.25
CA ALA A 72 -0.16 1.48 6.86
C ALA A 72 -0.31 1.27 5.34
N ARG A 73 0.44 2.00 4.52
CA ARG A 73 0.49 1.82 3.06
C ARG A 73 0.97 0.43 2.67
N HIS A 74 2.00 -0.08 3.34
CA HIS A 74 2.51 -1.44 3.16
C HIS A 74 1.40 -2.48 3.40
N ALA A 75 0.77 -2.41 4.57
CA ALA A 75 -0.30 -3.34 4.94
C ALA A 75 -1.49 -3.30 3.97
N GLU A 76 -1.90 -2.09 3.55
CA GLU A 76 -3.00 -1.90 2.60
C GLU A 76 -2.68 -2.48 1.22
N THR A 77 -1.48 -2.19 0.69
CA THR A 77 -1.03 -2.71 -0.61
C THR A 77 -0.99 -4.24 -0.59
N LEU A 78 -0.35 -4.84 0.40
CA LEU A 78 -0.29 -6.31 0.50
C LEU A 78 -1.66 -6.95 0.69
N ALA A 79 -2.54 -6.34 1.48
CA ALA A 79 -3.91 -6.82 1.62
C ALA A 79 -4.65 -6.77 0.27
N GLY A 80 -4.44 -5.74 -0.53
CA GLY A 80 -4.98 -5.62 -1.88
C GLY A 80 -4.48 -6.74 -2.80
N LEU A 81 -3.16 -6.96 -2.83
CA LEU A 81 -2.54 -8.03 -3.61
C LEU A 81 -3.08 -9.41 -3.20
N ARG A 82 -3.11 -9.70 -1.89
CA ARG A 82 -3.64 -10.97 -1.38
C ARG A 82 -5.10 -11.18 -1.75
N ARG A 83 -5.95 -10.18 -1.62
CA ARG A 83 -7.36 -10.25 -2.04
C ARG A 83 -7.49 -10.58 -3.53
N ALA A 84 -6.69 -9.97 -4.40
CA ALA A 84 -6.70 -10.26 -5.83
C ALA A 84 -6.25 -11.69 -6.14
N ILE A 85 -5.17 -12.15 -5.52
CA ILE A 85 -4.62 -13.50 -5.64
C ILE A 85 -5.65 -14.56 -5.18
N ASP A 86 -6.33 -14.32 -4.07
CA ASP A 86 -7.26 -15.28 -3.46
C ASP A 86 -8.59 -15.42 -4.22
N ARG A 87 -8.86 -14.55 -5.21
CA ARG A 87 -9.99 -14.72 -6.16
C ARG A 87 -9.77 -15.89 -7.12
N HIS A 88 -8.55 -16.43 -7.19
CA HIS A 88 -8.17 -17.48 -8.15
C HIS A 88 -7.60 -18.70 -7.44
N THR A 89 -7.92 -19.90 -7.99
CA THR A 89 -7.35 -21.18 -7.54
C THR A 89 -6.22 -21.64 -8.46
N ASP A 90 -6.26 -21.27 -9.73
CA ASP A 90 -5.23 -21.55 -10.72
C ASP A 90 -3.96 -20.73 -10.44
N THR A 91 -2.80 -21.41 -10.36
CA THR A 91 -1.53 -20.81 -9.95
C THR A 91 -1.04 -19.73 -10.91
N ARG A 92 -1.25 -19.92 -12.23
CA ARG A 92 -0.91 -18.92 -13.24
C ARG A 92 -1.75 -17.65 -13.05
N ARG A 93 -3.06 -17.80 -12.89
CA ARG A 93 -3.98 -16.68 -12.65
C ARG A 93 -3.70 -15.97 -11.34
N ARG A 94 -3.34 -16.70 -10.30
CA ARG A 94 -2.92 -16.12 -9.00
C ARG A 94 -1.73 -15.20 -9.15
N LEU A 95 -0.71 -15.62 -9.90
CA LEU A 95 0.48 -14.80 -10.14
C LEU A 95 0.12 -13.54 -10.94
N LEU A 96 -0.66 -13.66 -12.01
CA LEU A 96 -1.05 -12.54 -12.86
C LEU A 96 -2.02 -11.57 -12.18
N ALA A 97 -2.79 -12.03 -11.17
CA ALA A 97 -3.69 -11.20 -10.39
C ALA A 97 -2.98 -10.08 -9.61
N VAL A 98 -1.67 -10.20 -9.39
CA VAL A 98 -0.85 -9.11 -8.83
C VAL A 98 -0.90 -7.87 -9.72
N PHE A 99 -0.86 -8.05 -11.03
CA PHE A 99 -0.95 -6.95 -12.01
C PHE A 99 -2.40 -6.46 -12.19
N ASP A 100 -3.40 -7.34 -11.98
CA ASP A 100 -4.81 -6.93 -11.96
C ASP A 100 -5.08 -6.00 -10.76
N ALA A 101 -4.51 -6.31 -9.59
CA ALA A 101 -4.57 -5.43 -8.43
C ALA A 101 -3.90 -4.07 -8.69
N GLN A 102 -2.80 -4.04 -9.45
CA GLN A 102 -2.20 -2.77 -9.88
C GLN A 102 -3.12 -1.99 -10.82
N ALA A 103 -3.80 -2.66 -11.74
CA ALA A 103 -4.74 -2.01 -12.65
C ALA A 103 -5.91 -1.36 -11.88
N GLU A 104 -6.45 -2.06 -10.87
CA GLU A 104 -7.47 -1.51 -9.97
C GLU A 104 -6.95 -0.26 -9.23
N LEU A 105 -5.71 -0.32 -8.72
CA LEU A 105 -5.07 0.80 -8.02
C LEU A 105 -4.81 2.00 -8.95
N PHE A 106 -4.29 1.76 -10.16
CA PHE A 106 -3.96 2.85 -11.10
C PHE A 106 -5.20 3.52 -11.68
N ALA A 107 -6.35 2.84 -11.69
CA ALA A 107 -7.63 3.41 -12.08
C ALA A 107 -8.26 4.31 -10.99
N ASP A 108 -7.75 4.28 -9.76
CA ASP A 108 -8.23 5.16 -8.69
C ASP A 108 -7.84 6.63 -8.98
N PRO A 109 -8.80 7.57 -9.01
CA PRO A 109 -8.50 9.00 -9.19
C PRO A 109 -7.57 9.57 -8.11
N GLY A 110 -7.50 8.93 -6.94
CA GLY A 110 -6.58 9.26 -5.85
C GLY A 110 -5.17 8.72 -6.02
N PHE A 111 -4.89 7.92 -7.07
CA PHE A 111 -3.55 7.38 -7.30
C PHE A 111 -2.53 8.49 -7.58
N ARG A 112 -1.42 8.49 -6.83
CA ARG A 112 -0.32 9.47 -6.93
C ARG A 112 1.04 8.80 -7.07
N GLY A 113 1.06 7.50 -7.42
CA GLY A 113 2.29 6.72 -7.52
C GLY A 113 2.59 5.89 -6.27
N CYS A 114 3.78 5.33 -6.24
CA CYS A 114 4.24 4.52 -5.11
C CYS A 114 4.70 5.41 -3.96
N ALA A 115 4.03 5.32 -2.81
CA ALA A 115 4.37 6.08 -1.60
C ALA A 115 5.83 5.87 -1.14
N PHE A 116 6.38 4.67 -1.37
CA PHE A 116 7.76 4.34 -1.00
C PHE A 116 8.78 4.99 -1.94
N ILE A 117 8.53 4.97 -3.26
CA ILE A 117 9.40 5.63 -4.25
C ILE A 117 9.45 7.13 -3.97
N THR A 118 8.30 7.77 -3.78
CA THR A 118 8.22 9.20 -3.49
C THR A 118 8.94 9.54 -2.17
N ALA A 119 8.66 8.79 -1.10
CA ALA A 119 9.29 9.03 0.19
C ALA A 119 10.82 8.82 0.16
N CYS A 120 11.32 7.79 -0.56
CA CYS A 120 12.75 7.52 -0.71
C CYS A 120 13.47 8.61 -1.50
N ALA A 121 12.84 9.18 -2.54
CA ALA A 121 13.42 10.25 -3.33
C ALA A 121 13.68 11.53 -2.50
N GLU A 122 12.94 11.70 -1.42
CA GLU A 122 13.05 12.85 -0.52
C GLU A 122 13.93 12.60 0.73
N ALA A 123 14.31 11.34 1.00
CA ALA A 123 14.92 10.95 2.26
C ALA A 123 16.44 10.72 2.15
N PRO A 124 17.21 10.95 3.24
CA PRO A 124 18.60 10.52 3.33
C PRO A 124 18.72 8.99 3.22
N GLU A 125 19.82 8.52 2.65
CA GLU A 125 20.16 7.10 2.59
C GLU A 125 20.24 6.47 4.00
N GLY A 126 19.84 5.19 4.11
CA GLY A 126 19.97 4.40 5.33
C GLY A 126 19.02 4.75 6.48
N GLY A 127 18.13 5.74 6.29
CA GLY A 127 17.14 6.16 7.28
C GLY A 127 15.96 5.21 7.48
N VAL A 128 14.99 5.61 8.31
CA VAL A 128 13.76 4.85 8.57
C VAL A 128 12.94 4.63 7.30
N ILE A 129 12.91 5.60 6.39
CA ILE A 129 12.16 5.54 5.14
C ILE A 129 12.79 4.50 4.21
N ALA A 130 14.13 4.51 4.06
CA ALA A 130 14.84 3.53 3.23
C ALA A 130 14.57 2.10 3.73
N ARG A 131 14.67 1.85 5.04
CA ARG A 131 14.34 0.54 5.62
C ARG A 131 12.91 0.12 5.36
N ALA A 132 11.94 1.03 5.53
CA ALA A 132 10.53 0.72 5.24
C ALA A 132 10.30 0.36 3.77
N ALA A 133 11.01 1.00 2.83
CA ALA A 133 10.96 0.68 1.41
C ALA A 133 11.62 -0.67 1.11
N ASP A 134 12.75 -0.97 1.75
CA ASP A 134 13.45 -2.27 1.61
C ASP A 134 12.57 -3.42 2.09
N ASP A 135 11.92 -3.27 3.26
CA ASP A 135 11.00 -4.25 3.82
C ASP A 135 9.79 -4.48 2.89
N PHE A 136 9.18 -3.41 2.39
CA PHE A 136 8.08 -3.49 1.45
C PHE A 136 8.47 -4.23 0.17
N ARG A 137 9.59 -3.85 -0.44
CA ARG A 137 10.09 -4.47 -1.67
C ARG A 137 10.48 -5.94 -1.46
N ALA A 138 11.06 -6.27 -0.31
CA ALA A 138 11.39 -7.63 0.04
C ALA A 138 10.13 -8.51 0.18
N GLU A 139 9.06 -7.99 0.79
CA GLU A 139 7.82 -8.74 0.95
C GLU A 139 7.08 -8.93 -0.39
N VAL A 140 7.00 -7.90 -1.24
CA VAL A 140 6.43 -8.04 -2.60
C VAL A 140 7.22 -9.05 -3.42
N ARG A 141 8.56 -9.00 -3.39
CA ARG A 141 9.42 -9.97 -4.08
C ARG A 141 9.23 -11.37 -3.54
N GLY A 142 9.12 -11.54 -2.22
CA GLY A 142 8.85 -12.82 -1.58
C GLY A 142 7.52 -13.41 -2.05
N LEU A 143 6.48 -12.60 -2.11
CA LEU A 143 5.17 -12.99 -2.62
C LEU A 143 5.23 -13.47 -4.07
N LEU A 144 5.87 -12.70 -4.95
CA LEU A 144 6.04 -13.06 -6.38
C LEU A 144 6.86 -14.34 -6.55
N THR A 145 7.95 -14.50 -5.78
CA THR A 145 8.78 -15.71 -5.78
C THR A 145 7.99 -16.94 -5.34
N GLU A 146 7.17 -16.81 -4.29
CA GLU A 146 6.34 -17.91 -3.82
C GLU A 146 5.26 -18.31 -4.83
N LEU A 147 4.62 -17.34 -5.48
CA LEU A 147 3.66 -17.61 -6.55
C LEU A 147 4.32 -18.29 -7.76
N ALA A 148 5.53 -17.86 -8.14
CA ALA A 148 6.32 -18.52 -9.19
C ALA A 148 6.67 -19.98 -8.82
N ARG A 149 7.04 -20.22 -7.56
CA ARG A 149 7.30 -21.58 -7.05
C ARG A 149 6.05 -22.46 -7.10
N GLN A 150 4.89 -21.93 -6.73
CA GLN A 150 3.60 -22.64 -6.80
C GLN A 150 3.19 -22.95 -8.25
N ALA A 151 3.59 -22.11 -9.20
CA ALA A 151 3.35 -22.33 -10.63
C ALA A 151 4.32 -23.36 -11.27
N GLY A 152 5.26 -23.93 -10.50
CA GLY A 152 6.19 -24.96 -10.98
C GLY A 152 7.38 -24.43 -11.77
N VAL A 153 7.69 -23.13 -11.64
CA VAL A 153 8.85 -22.51 -12.33
C VAL A 153 10.16 -23.07 -11.78
N SER A 154 11.12 -23.36 -12.69
CA SER A 154 12.41 -23.96 -12.35
C SER A 154 13.32 -23.03 -11.54
N ASP A 155 13.31 -21.71 -11.83
CA ASP A 155 14.01 -20.68 -11.07
C ASP A 155 13.02 -19.60 -10.59
N PRO A 156 12.30 -19.86 -9.49
CA PRO A 156 11.31 -18.92 -8.98
C PRO A 156 11.94 -17.63 -8.42
N ALA A 157 13.21 -17.66 -8.02
CA ALA A 157 13.89 -16.48 -7.50
C ALA A 157 14.22 -15.49 -8.64
N LEU A 158 14.68 -16.00 -9.79
CA LEU A 158 14.92 -15.18 -10.98
C LEU A 158 13.60 -14.59 -11.48
N LEU A 159 12.57 -15.41 -11.68
CA LEU A 159 11.28 -14.93 -12.15
C LEU A 159 10.67 -13.91 -11.17
N GLY A 160 10.74 -14.14 -9.86
CA GLY A 160 10.28 -13.19 -8.84
C GLY A 160 10.95 -11.82 -8.95
N ARG A 161 12.25 -11.76 -9.25
CA ARG A 161 12.98 -10.50 -9.52
C ARG A 161 12.51 -9.81 -10.79
N GLN A 162 12.33 -10.56 -11.87
CA GLN A 162 11.84 -10.03 -13.15
C GLN A 162 10.44 -9.45 -13.01
N LEU A 163 9.54 -10.17 -12.35
CA LEU A 163 8.17 -9.72 -12.08
C LEU A 163 8.14 -8.49 -11.17
N GLN A 164 9.03 -8.40 -10.18
CA GLN A 164 9.15 -7.20 -9.35
C GLN A 164 9.59 -5.99 -10.18
N LEU A 165 10.52 -6.14 -11.12
CA LEU A 165 10.90 -5.03 -12.01
C LEU A 165 9.70 -4.55 -12.85
N LEU A 166 8.88 -5.46 -13.35
CA LEU A 166 7.64 -5.11 -14.07
C LEU A 166 6.63 -4.43 -13.13
N TYR A 167 6.49 -4.94 -11.91
CA TYR A 167 5.61 -4.36 -10.89
C TYR A 167 6.01 -2.92 -10.55
N ASP A 168 7.29 -2.69 -10.25
CA ASP A 168 7.82 -1.36 -9.93
C ASP A 168 7.73 -0.42 -11.15
N GLY A 169 8.13 -0.91 -12.34
CA GLY A 169 8.07 -0.15 -13.59
C GLY A 169 6.64 0.24 -13.98
N GLY A 170 5.67 -0.66 -13.77
CA GLY A 170 4.25 -0.37 -13.98
C GLY A 170 3.76 0.79 -13.12
N GLY A 171 4.16 0.82 -11.83
CA GLY A 171 3.81 1.91 -10.92
C GLY A 171 4.41 3.26 -11.34
N VAL A 172 5.68 3.26 -11.74
CA VAL A 172 6.37 4.47 -12.24
C VAL A 172 5.74 4.94 -13.56
N GLY A 173 5.49 4.03 -14.52
CA GLY A 173 4.86 4.36 -15.80
C GLY A 173 3.47 4.94 -15.62
N ALA A 174 2.63 4.32 -14.79
CA ALA A 174 1.29 4.83 -14.54
C ALA A 174 1.29 6.23 -13.93
N GLN A 175 2.26 6.53 -13.07
CA GLN A 175 2.41 7.85 -12.46
C GLN A 175 2.93 8.91 -13.46
N MET A 176 3.99 8.59 -14.20
CA MET A 176 4.66 9.55 -15.10
C MET A 176 3.82 9.85 -16.35
N ASP A 177 3.25 8.81 -16.94
CA ASP A 177 2.45 8.93 -18.16
C ASP A 177 0.98 9.27 -17.87
N ARG A 178 0.56 9.19 -16.60
CA ARG A 178 -0.85 9.31 -16.16
C ARG A 178 -1.77 8.35 -16.92
N ASP A 179 -1.25 7.14 -17.15
CA ASP A 179 -1.92 6.12 -17.95
C ASP A 179 -2.06 4.81 -17.14
N PRO A 180 -3.29 4.44 -16.73
CA PRO A 180 -3.53 3.20 -15.99
C PRO A 180 -3.23 1.93 -16.82
N ARG A 181 -3.10 2.04 -18.16
CA ARG A 181 -2.76 0.92 -19.03
C ARG A 181 -1.36 0.37 -18.82
N ALA A 182 -0.49 1.07 -18.07
CA ALA A 182 0.83 0.55 -17.66
C ALA A 182 0.72 -0.81 -16.95
N ALA A 183 -0.33 -1.03 -16.15
CA ALA A 183 -0.57 -2.33 -15.51
C ALA A 183 -0.84 -3.45 -16.52
N ALA A 184 -1.61 -3.17 -17.58
CA ALA A 184 -1.90 -4.15 -18.63
C ALA A 184 -0.63 -4.52 -19.42
N ALA A 185 0.23 -3.54 -19.70
CA ALA A 185 1.52 -3.78 -20.35
C ALA A 185 2.44 -4.64 -19.46
N GLY A 186 2.51 -4.33 -18.16
CA GLY A 186 3.24 -5.13 -17.18
C GLY A 186 2.72 -6.57 -17.10
N LYS A 187 1.40 -6.76 -17.08
CA LYS A 187 0.75 -8.08 -17.07
C LYS A 187 1.10 -8.89 -18.31
N ALA A 188 0.99 -8.30 -19.51
CA ALA A 188 1.31 -8.97 -20.76
C ALA A 188 2.80 -9.44 -20.81
N ALA A 189 3.72 -8.60 -20.32
CA ALA A 189 5.12 -8.99 -20.21
C ALA A 189 5.32 -10.11 -19.14
N ALA A 190 4.62 -10.06 -18.04
CA ALA A 190 4.64 -11.09 -17.00
C ALA A 190 4.13 -12.45 -17.52
N GLU A 191 3.11 -12.45 -18.39
CA GLU A 191 2.61 -13.65 -19.05
C GLU A 191 3.68 -14.32 -19.91
N VAL A 192 4.39 -13.56 -20.73
CA VAL A 192 5.48 -14.06 -21.57
C VAL A 192 6.62 -14.65 -20.73
N LEU A 193 7.04 -13.95 -19.67
CA LEU A 193 8.08 -14.44 -18.76
C LEU A 193 7.67 -15.72 -18.04
N LEU A 194 6.44 -15.81 -17.59
CA LEU A 194 5.90 -16.99 -16.90
C LEU A 194 5.86 -18.19 -17.86
N ASP A 195 5.35 -18.00 -19.09
CA ASP A 195 5.25 -19.06 -20.08
C ASP A 195 6.66 -19.59 -20.46
N ALA A 196 7.64 -18.70 -20.63
CA ALA A 196 9.01 -19.08 -20.88
C ALA A 196 9.71 -19.79 -19.70
N ALA A 197 9.25 -19.56 -18.48
CA ALA A 197 9.83 -20.16 -17.27
C ALA A 197 9.22 -21.52 -16.89
N ILE A 198 8.02 -21.84 -17.39
CA ILE A 198 7.33 -23.13 -17.16
C ILE A 198 7.65 -24.13 -18.27
N GLY A 199 7.91 -23.65 -19.52
CA GLY A 199 8.23 -24.45 -20.70
C GLY A 199 9.60 -25.06 -20.67
#